data_2988a2a51c55d873df7421a53285da05
#
_entry.id   2988a2a51c55d873df7421a53285da05
#
_cell.length_a   1.000
_cell.length_b   1.000
_cell.length_c   1.000
_cell.angle_alpha   90.00
_cell.angle_beta   90.00
_cell.angle_gamma   90.00
#
_symmetry.space_group_name_H-M   'P 1'
#
loop_
_entity.id
_entity.type
_entity.pdbx_description
1 polymer ?
#
loop_
_entity_poly.entity_id
_entity_poly.type
_entity_poly.pdbx_seq_one_letter_code
_entity_poly.pdbx_strand_id
1 'polypeptide(L)'
;MTGGGNEPTTTGQTVTFNGGTQQGATQGLLLHCNAASQPNNLQVNWANNSFHLQQLVSATCSNDGMSPQPPPAGFDVIQGSGTGRCNKLAATVTFKFADHGEPGTNDTVEIHITGGCTLDVSGNLQGGDIQAHN
;
A
#
# COMPACT_ATOMS: atom_id res chain seq x y z
N MET A 1 7.73 7.88 0.82
CA MET A 1 7.83 6.41 0.82
C MET A 1 7.67 5.88 -0.58
N THR A 2 8.50 4.97 -0.97
CA THR A 2 8.44 4.32 -2.29
C THR A 2 8.48 2.82 -2.11
N GLY A 3 8.08 2.08 -3.11
CA GLY A 3 8.23 0.64 -3.09
C GLY A 3 7.28 -0.08 -4.02
N GLY A 4 7.35 -1.38 -3.95
CA GLY A 4 6.49 -2.28 -4.69
C GLY A 4 6.66 -3.69 -4.18
N GLY A 5 5.72 -4.54 -4.51
CA GLY A 5 5.78 -5.92 -4.08
C GLY A 5 4.47 -6.65 -4.32
N ASN A 6 4.36 -7.80 -3.70
CA ASN A 6 3.17 -8.63 -3.81
C ASN A 6 2.81 -9.25 -2.46
N GLU A 7 1.54 -9.44 -2.25
CA GLU A 7 0.95 -10.03 -1.05
C GLU A 7 0.13 -11.26 -1.43
N PRO A 8 0.64 -12.47 -1.22
CA PRO A 8 -0.14 -13.67 -1.43
C PRO A 8 -0.92 -14.06 -0.17
N THR A 9 -1.98 -14.82 -0.35
CA THR A 9 -2.80 -15.27 0.76
C THR A 9 -2.14 -16.33 1.64
N THR A 10 -1.04 -16.92 1.17
CA THR A 10 -0.39 -18.04 1.85
C THR A 10 0.42 -17.66 3.08
N THR A 11 0.63 -16.37 3.33
CA THR A 11 1.43 -15.88 4.45
C THR A 11 0.59 -15.21 5.54
N GLY A 12 -0.61 -15.72 5.78
CA GLY A 12 -1.51 -15.16 6.78
C GLY A 12 -2.25 -13.92 6.33
N GLN A 13 -2.18 -13.60 5.05
CA GLN A 13 -2.85 -12.46 4.45
C GLN A 13 -4.19 -12.88 3.88
N THR A 14 -5.13 -11.95 3.87
CA THR A 14 -6.42 -12.14 3.20
C THR A 14 -6.55 -11.13 2.08
N VAL A 15 -6.78 -11.62 0.87
CA VAL A 15 -7.07 -10.78 -0.29
C VAL A 15 -8.50 -11.05 -0.72
N THR A 16 -9.36 -10.04 -0.63
CA THR A 16 -10.77 -10.14 -0.98
C THR A 16 -11.11 -9.05 -1.99
N PHE A 17 -11.79 -9.42 -3.07
CA PHE A 17 -12.24 -8.45 -4.07
C PHE A 17 -13.62 -8.86 -4.59
N ASN A 18 -14.51 -7.87 -4.81
CA ASN A 18 -15.84 -8.08 -5.37
C ASN A 18 -16.58 -9.29 -4.77
N GLY A 19 -16.43 -9.52 -3.46
CA GLY A 19 -17.04 -10.63 -2.75
C GLY A 19 -16.34 -11.97 -2.88
N GLY A 20 -15.24 -12.05 -3.62
CA GLY A 20 -14.45 -13.26 -3.77
C GLY A 20 -13.09 -13.16 -3.08
N THR A 21 -12.39 -14.28 -2.97
CA THR A 21 -11.04 -14.34 -2.45
C THR A 21 -10.05 -14.61 -3.58
N GLN A 22 -8.93 -13.93 -3.53
CA GLN A 22 -7.94 -13.93 -4.60
C GLN A 22 -6.55 -14.21 -4.02
N GLN A 23 -5.72 -14.91 -4.80
CA GLN A 23 -4.36 -15.25 -4.40
C GLN A 23 -3.37 -14.17 -4.80
N GLY A 24 -3.36 -13.10 -4.06
CA GLY A 24 -2.33 -12.09 -4.20
C GLY A 24 -2.75 -10.85 -4.93
N ALA A 25 -2.10 -9.78 -4.56
CA ALA A 25 -2.17 -8.48 -5.19
C ALA A 25 -0.75 -7.96 -5.36
N THR A 26 -0.54 -7.04 -6.30
CA THR A 26 0.73 -6.32 -6.43
C THR A 26 0.47 -4.83 -6.30
N GLN A 27 1.43 -4.11 -5.75
CA GLN A 27 1.36 -2.65 -5.67
C GLN A 27 2.70 -2.01 -5.98
N GLY A 28 2.62 -0.78 -6.49
CA GLY A 28 3.76 0.14 -6.61
C GLY A 28 3.34 1.48 -6.04
N LEU A 29 4.23 2.15 -5.33
CA LEU A 29 3.88 3.40 -4.66
C LEU A 29 5.02 4.41 -4.66
N LEU A 30 4.63 5.68 -4.68
CA LEU A 30 5.44 6.84 -4.37
C LEU A 30 4.53 7.82 -3.66
N LEU A 31 4.71 7.98 -2.35
CA LEU A 31 3.79 8.74 -1.51
C LEU A 31 4.57 9.67 -0.58
N HIS A 32 4.07 10.88 -0.43
CA HIS A 32 4.65 11.89 0.46
C HIS A 32 3.88 11.97 1.77
N CYS A 33 4.57 12.32 2.84
CA CYS A 33 3.95 12.49 4.16
C CYS A 33 2.96 13.65 4.19
N ASN A 34 3.12 14.63 3.30
CA ASN A 34 2.17 15.73 3.12
C ASN A 34 1.40 15.49 1.82
N ALA A 35 0.09 15.33 1.91
CA ALA A 35 -0.74 15.06 0.75
C ALA A 35 -0.66 16.17 -0.32
N ALA A 36 -0.32 17.40 0.06
CA ALA A 36 -0.15 18.49 -0.88
C ALA A 36 1.15 18.41 -1.68
N SER A 37 2.12 17.62 -1.25
CA SER A 37 3.37 17.43 -1.99
C SER A 37 3.17 16.48 -3.17
N GLN A 38 3.76 16.79 -4.30
CA GLN A 38 3.60 16.06 -5.56
C GLN A 38 4.94 15.56 -6.07
N PRO A 39 4.98 14.47 -6.88
CA PRO A 39 3.85 13.62 -7.25
C PRO A 39 3.53 12.57 -6.19
N ASN A 40 2.30 12.08 -6.19
CA ASN A 40 1.90 10.92 -5.42
C ASN A 40 1.36 9.87 -6.37
N ASN A 41 1.73 8.61 -6.16
CA ASN A 41 1.30 7.51 -6.99
C ASN A 41 1.06 6.27 -6.14
N LEU A 42 -0.02 5.58 -6.44
CA LEU A 42 -0.30 4.25 -5.90
C LEU A 42 -1.05 3.49 -6.97
N GLN A 43 -0.49 2.35 -7.36
CA GLN A 43 -1.10 1.44 -8.31
C GLN A 43 -1.21 0.08 -7.65
N VAL A 44 -2.40 -0.52 -7.74
CA VAL A 44 -2.67 -1.85 -7.18
C VAL A 44 -3.33 -2.69 -8.25
N ASN A 45 -2.82 -3.90 -8.45
CA ASN A 45 -3.33 -4.83 -9.46
C ASN A 45 -3.66 -6.17 -8.83
N TRP A 46 -4.84 -6.72 -9.16
CA TRP A 46 -5.26 -8.06 -8.73
C TRP A 46 -6.36 -8.58 -9.67
N ALA A 47 -6.35 -9.87 -10.00
CA ALA A 47 -7.43 -10.57 -10.73
C ALA A 47 -8.02 -9.77 -11.91
N ASN A 48 -7.19 -9.22 -12.78
CA ASN A 48 -7.60 -8.37 -13.90
C ASN A 48 -8.22 -7.04 -13.47
N ASN A 49 -8.13 -6.67 -12.20
CA ASN A 49 -8.50 -5.35 -11.71
C ASN A 49 -7.25 -4.48 -11.57
N SER A 50 -7.42 -3.18 -11.75
CA SER A 50 -6.33 -2.23 -11.63
C SER A 50 -6.85 -0.94 -11.01
N PHE A 51 -6.23 -0.52 -9.91
CA PHE A 51 -6.50 0.75 -9.26
C PHE A 51 -5.34 1.71 -9.51
N HIS A 52 -5.66 2.95 -9.84
CA HIS A 52 -4.69 4.04 -9.96
C HIS A 52 -5.13 5.23 -9.12
N LEU A 53 -4.27 5.66 -8.21
CA LEU A 53 -4.49 6.87 -7.42
C LEU A 53 -4.47 8.10 -8.33
N GLN A 54 -5.46 8.99 -8.17
CA GLN A 54 -5.51 10.27 -8.85
C GLN A 54 -5.23 11.43 -7.90
N GLN A 55 -5.67 11.32 -6.64
CA GLN A 55 -5.45 12.35 -5.63
C GLN A 55 -5.22 11.71 -4.28
N LEU A 56 -4.11 12.07 -3.64
CA LEU A 56 -3.86 11.75 -2.24
C LEU A 56 -4.63 12.77 -1.39
N VAL A 57 -5.57 12.29 -0.59
CA VAL A 57 -6.45 13.15 0.22
C VAL A 57 -5.84 13.41 1.59
N SER A 58 -5.28 12.39 2.21
CA SER A 58 -4.64 12.50 3.51
C SER A 58 -3.42 11.61 3.59
N ALA A 59 -2.43 12.01 4.36
CA ALA A 59 -1.26 11.20 4.65
C ALA A 59 -0.68 11.61 6.00
N THR A 60 -0.26 10.61 6.77
CA THR A 60 0.42 10.78 8.05
C THR A 60 1.57 9.80 8.12
N CYS A 61 2.77 10.29 8.40
CA CYS A 61 3.94 9.46 8.63
C CYS A 61 4.21 9.37 10.14
N SER A 62 4.61 8.19 10.58
CA SER A 62 4.87 7.91 11.99
C SER A 62 5.95 6.86 12.14
N ASN A 63 6.36 6.59 13.37
CA ASN A 63 7.33 5.55 13.69
C ASN A 63 6.66 4.58 14.66
N ASP A 64 6.53 3.31 14.26
CA ASP A 64 5.89 2.29 15.10
C ASP A 64 6.87 1.62 16.08
N GLY A 65 8.16 1.92 15.97
CA GLY A 65 9.19 1.35 16.83
C GLY A 65 9.45 -0.14 16.64
N MET A 66 8.89 -0.74 15.60
CA MET A 66 8.98 -2.18 15.37
C MET A 66 10.11 -2.59 14.44
N SER A 67 10.78 -1.65 13.81
CA SER A 67 11.87 -1.95 12.90
C SER A 67 13.14 -2.26 13.68
N PRO A 68 13.79 -3.43 13.46
CA PRO A 68 15.11 -3.70 14.05
C PRO A 68 16.20 -2.82 13.47
N GLN A 69 15.98 -2.28 12.27
CA GLN A 69 16.89 -1.35 11.61
C GLN A 69 16.06 -0.17 11.10
N PRO A 70 15.83 0.85 11.95
CA PRO A 70 14.98 1.99 11.57
C PRO A 70 15.53 2.66 10.30
N PRO A 71 14.65 3.03 9.35
CA PRO A 71 15.09 3.75 8.16
C PRO A 71 15.64 5.13 8.53
N PRO A 72 16.58 5.67 7.72
CA PRO A 72 17.17 6.99 8.01
C PRO A 72 16.17 8.15 7.87
N ALA A 73 14.99 7.89 7.36
CA ALA A 73 13.98 8.91 7.10
C ALA A 73 13.33 9.51 8.36
N GLY A 74 13.52 8.94 9.54
CA GLY A 74 12.86 9.41 10.76
C GLY A 74 11.42 8.96 10.90
N PHE A 75 10.89 8.20 9.94
CA PHE A 75 9.60 7.52 10.02
C PHE A 75 9.70 6.16 9.34
N ASP A 76 8.85 5.24 9.71
CA ASP A 76 8.79 3.93 9.08
C ASP A 76 7.39 3.55 8.60
N VAL A 77 6.38 4.33 8.94
CA VAL A 77 4.98 4.08 8.59
C VAL A 77 4.39 5.28 7.87
N ILE A 78 3.68 5.03 6.78
CA ILE A 78 2.76 6.00 6.17
C ILE A 78 1.36 5.41 6.12
N GLN A 79 0.38 6.19 6.50
CA GLN A 79 -1.02 5.82 6.36
C GLN A 79 -1.81 7.02 5.82
N GLY A 80 -2.85 6.72 5.10
CA GLY A 80 -3.64 7.79 4.49
C GLY A 80 -4.79 7.27 3.65
N SER A 81 -5.32 8.18 2.86
CA SER A 81 -6.45 7.92 1.98
C SER A 81 -6.34 8.72 0.69
N GLY A 82 -7.01 8.26 -0.32
CA GLY A 82 -7.04 8.93 -1.59
C GLY A 82 -8.21 8.48 -2.46
N THR A 83 -8.33 9.14 -3.61
CA THR A 83 -9.33 8.83 -4.63
C THR A 83 -8.62 8.50 -5.93
N GLY A 84 -9.26 7.68 -6.73
CA GLY A 84 -8.72 7.29 -8.02
C GLY A 84 -9.74 6.54 -8.85
N ARG A 85 -9.23 5.67 -9.71
CA ARG A 85 -10.05 4.86 -10.62
C ARG A 85 -9.69 3.41 -10.48
N CYS A 86 -10.70 2.57 -10.42
CA CYS A 86 -10.54 1.13 -10.53
C CYS A 86 -11.34 0.65 -11.74
N ASN A 87 -10.63 0.08 -12.73
CA ASN A 87 -11.24 -0.36 -13.98
C ASN A 87 -12.08 0.78 -14.64
N LYS A 88 -11.55 2.01 -14.61
CA LYS A 88 -12.18 3.22 -15.16
C LYS A 88 -13.36 3.76 -14.35
N LEU A 89 -13.67 3.17 -13.20
CA LEU A 89 -14.74 3.63 -12.32
C LEU A 89 -14.14 4.32 -11.10
N ALA A 90 -14.84 5.32 -10.56
CA ALA A 90 -14.39 6.04 -9.39
C ALA A 90 -14.25 5.08 -8.19
N ALA A 91 -13.16 5.24 -7.44
CA ALA A 91 -12.86 4.41 -6.29
C ALA A 91 -12.13 5.22 -5.23
N THR A 92 -12.19 4.74 -4.00
CA THR A 92 -11.44 5.30 -2.87
C THR A 92 -10.52 4.25 -2.30
N VAL A 93 -9.39 4.70 -1.74
CA VAL A 93 -8.42 3.82 -1.10
C VAL A 93 -8.06 4.36 0.28
N THR A 94 -7.92 3.47 1.23
CA THR A 94 -7.19 3.72 2.47
C THR A 94 -6.01 2.75 2.53
N PHE A 95 -4.90 3.19 3.11
CA PHE A 95 -3.68 2.39 3.09
C PHE A 95 -2.83 2.63 4.32
N LYS A 96 -2.00 1.63 4.62
CA LYS A 96 -0.93 1.75 5.59
C LYS A 96 0.24 0.89 5.10
N PHE A 97 1.41 1.51 4.95
CA PHE A 97 2.63 0.84 4.55
C PHE A 97 3.69 1.05 5.62
N ALA A 98 4.42 0.00 5.95
CA ALA A 98 5.47 0.07 6.95
C ALA A 98 6.76 -0.53 6.39
N ASP A 99 7.84 0.23 6.55
CA ASP A 99 9.20 -0.17 6.21
C ASP A 99 9.87 -0.69 7.49
N HIS A 100 9.99 -2.01 7.60
CA HIS A 100 10.62 -2.66 8.75
C HIS A 100 12.05 -3.11 8.46
N GLY A 101 12.69 -2.52 7.43
CA GLY A 101 14.07 -2.81 7.07
C GLY A 101 14.21 -3.96 6.09
N GLU A 102 15.42 -4.48 6.00
CA GLU A 102 15.73 -5.58 5.12
C GLU A 102 15.75 -6.93 5.87
N PRO A 103 15.27 -8.02 5.24
CA PRO A 103 14.71 -8.07 3.88
C PRO A 103 13.31 -7.46 3.82
N GLY A 104 12.89 -7.06 2.61
CA GLY A 104 11.58 -6.44 2.37
C GLY A 104 10.38 -7.29 2.79
N THR A 105 10.56 -8.57 3.03
CA THR A 105 9.52 -9.46 3.56
C THR A 105 9.13 -9.15 5.00
N ASN A 106 9.90 -8.31 5.70
CA ASN A 106 9.52 -7.77 7.01
C ASN A 106 8.58 -6.57 6.89
N ASP A 107 8.48 -5.97 5.70
CA ASP A 107 7.60 -4.84 5.46
C ASP A 107 6.15 -5.29 5.46
N THR A 108 5.24 -4.41 5.86
CA THR A 108 3.83 -4.71 5.91
C THR A 108 3.02 -3.76 5.05
N VAL A 109 1.92 -4.25 4.54
CA VAL A 109 0.96 -3.49 3.75
C VAL A 109 -0.44 -3.71 4.27
N GLU A 110 -1.26 -2.66 4.15
CA GLU A 110 -2.69 -2.72 4.38
C GLU A 110 -3.33 -1.81 3.35
N ILE A 111 -4.21 -2.36 2.52
CA ILE A 111 -4.86 -1.63 1.43
C ILE A 111 -6.33 -2.00 1.43
N HIS A 112 -7.20 -0.98 1.44
CA HIS A 112 -8.64 -1.15 1.33
C HIS A 112 -9.15 -0.26 0.20
N ILE A 113 -9.78 -0.85 -0.80
CA ILE A 113 -10.33 -0.15 -1.95
C ILE A 113 -11.82 -0.43 -2.01
N THR A 114 -12.62 0.62 -2.23
CA THR A 114 -14.06 0.54 -2.41
C THR A 114 -14.49 1.43 -3.57
N GLY A 115 -15.69 1.20 -4.09
CA GLY A 115 -16.23 1.95 -5.22
C GLY A 115 -16.28 1.09 -6.47
N GLY A 116 -15.56 1.47 -7.52
CA GLY A 116 -15.55 0.74 -8.79
C GLY A 116 -15.09 -0.71 -8.69
N CYS A 117 -14.30 -1.04 -7.68
CA CYS A 117 -13.96 -2.41 -7.30
C CYS A 117 -13.72 -2.46 -5.80
N THR A 118 -13.58 -3.66 -5.25
CA THR A 118 -13.36 -3.87 -3.82
C THR A 118 -12.14 -4.75 -3.62
N LEU A 119 -11.25 -4.31 -2.73
CA LEU A 119 -10.07 -5.08 -2.31
C LEU A 119 -9.82 -4.82 -0.84
N ASP A 120 -9.57 -5.89 -0.10
CA ASP A 120 -9.00 -5.82 1.26
C ASP A 120 -7.78 -6.72 1.30
N VAL A 121 -6.63 -6.15 1.60
CA VAL A 121 -5.39 -6.91 1.75
C VAL A 121 -4.61 -6.37 2.94
N SER A 122 -4.04 -7.28 3.73
CA SER A 122 -3.16 -6.92 4.84
C SER A 122 -2.15 -8.03 5.09
N GLY A 123 -0.98 -7.66 5.56
CA GLY A 123 0.06 -8.60 5.95
C GLY A 123 1.44 -8.19 5.45
N ASN A 124 2.35 -9.15 5.48
CA ASN A 124 3.73 -8.94 5.06
C ASN A 124 3.87 -9.10 3.55
N LEU A 125 4.84 -8.40 2.96
CA LEU A 125 5.24 -8.66 1.58
C LEU A 125 5.76 -10.09 1.44
N GLN A 126 5.39 -10.75 0.36
CA GLN A 126 6.06 -11.99 -0.03
C GLN A 126 7.32 -11.69 -0.86
N GLY A 127 7.28 -10.66 -1.67
CA GLY A 127 8.40 -10.20 -2.44
C GLY A 127 8.34 -8.69 -2.61
N GLY A 128 9.44 -8.08 -3.02
CA GLY A 128 9.54 -6.65 -3.17
C GLY A 128 10.07 -5.96 -1.92
N ASP A 129 9.93 -4.65 -1.87
CA ASP A 129 10.47 -3.83 -0.81
C ASP A 129 9.69 -2.52 -0.70
N ILE A 130 9.55 -2.01 0.50
CA ILE A 130 8.98 -0.70 0.80
C ILE A 130 10.04 0.09 1.55
N GLN A 131 10.28 1.33 1.12
CA GLN A 131 11.34 2.17 1.70
C GLN A 131 10.82 3.53 2.07
N ALA A 132 11.08 3.93 3.31
CA ALA A 132 10.84 5.27 3.80
C ALA A 132 12.00 6.17 3.41
N HIS A 133 11.71 7.37 2.91
CA HIS A 133 12.70 8.37 2.50
C HIS A 133 12.36 9.73 3.11
N ASN A 134 13.39 10.49 3.37
CA ASN A 134 13.24 11.91 3.74
C ASN A 134 12.71 12.74 2.56
#